data_45c285065123d0752edc50aa5c7f8a1d
#
_entry.id   45c285065123d0752edc50aa5c7f8a1d
#
_cell.length_a   1.000
_cell.length_b   1.000
_cell.length_c   1.000
_cell.angle_alpha   90.00
_cell.angle_beta   90.00
_cell.angle_gamma   90.00
#
_symmetry.space_group_name_H-M   'P 1'
#
loop_
_entity.id
_entity.type
_entity.pdbx_description
1 polymer ?
#
loop_
_entity_poly.entity_id
_entity_poly.type
_entity_poly.pdbx_seq_one_letter_code
_entity_poly.pdbx_strand_id
1 'polypeptide(L)'
;MKSCLVAVIVLWSSVAAFAELPKDVPGAIPLWAKGAPGSEGRAKEAEQFVGDNCGNVHNPTLTPFVPERENATGAAVIICPGGGHSKLCLGHEGYALAEWCRDRGIAAFGLKYRLAREKGSTYTIEDHAMADTRRALQLVRSRAAEWHLKTDRVGILGFSAGGELAAYAAYAAMKHDDGHKDSADVIEQQSCRPDFQALIYPGSSGTFTAEAGMPPVFIVAGYSDRPDIAEGMASLYLKYKAAKVPTELHLFANAGHGFGYRHNAKPSAAARWPERFTEWLSDSELLKESETK
;
A
#
# COMPACT_ATOMS: atom_id res chain seq x y z
N MET A 1 -35.19 58.43 20.25
CA MET A 1 -35.31 57.30 19.32
C MET A 1 -33.89 56.77 19.08
N LYS A 2 -33.56 55.63 19.72
CA LYS A 2 -32.26 54.99 19.57
C LYS A 2 -32.46 53.71 18.71
N SER A 3 -31.94 53.72 17.47
CA SER A 3 -32.01 52.58 16.56
C SER A 3 -30.90 51.59 16.94
N CYS A 4 -31.26 50.36 17.38
CA CYS A 4 -30.34 49.23 17.50
C CYS A 4 -30.18 48.56 16.12
N LEU A 5 -28.97 48.61 15.58
CA LEU A 5 -28.59 47.78 14.44
C LEU A 5 -28.25 46.37 14.99
N VAL A 6 -29.00 45.37 14.58
CA VAL A 6 -28.69 43.97 14.81
C VAL A 6 -27.83 43.49 13.64
N ALA A 7 -26.55 43.21 13.92
CA ALA A 7 -25.67 42.57 12.93
C ALA A 7 -25.92 41.06 12.92
N VAL A 8 -26.44 40.56 11.82
CA VAL A 8 -26.58 39.12 11.56
C VAL A 8 -25.23 38.61 11.05
N ILE A 9 -24.51 37.88 11.89
CA ILE A 9 -23.29 37.15 11.50
C ILE A 9 -23.74 35.85 10.83
N VAL A 10 -23.64 35.78 9.51
CA VAL A 10 -23.80 34.53 8.76
C VAL A 10 -22.47 33.75 8.85
N LEU A 11 -22.44 32.74 9.69
CA LEU A 11 -21.36 31.77 9.71
C LEU A 11 -21.45 30.85 8.48
N TRP A 12 -20.63 31.11 7.48
CA TRP A 12 -20.41 30.18 6.39
C TRP A 12 -19.53 29.04 6.93
N SER A 13 -20.14 27.91 7.28
CA SER A 13 -19.43 26.65 7.45
C SER A 13 -19.04 26.14 6.06
N SER A 14 -17.78 26.34 5.69
CA SER A 14 -17.20 25.67 4.55
C SER A 14 -17.05 24.17 4.89
N VAL A 15 -18.05 23.39 4.53
CA VAL A 15 -17.90 21.93 4.43
C VAL A 15 -16.95 21.71 3.26
N ALA A 16 -15.71 21.33 3.55
CA ALA A 16 -14.80 20.83 2.52
C ALA A 16 -15.49 19.61 1.89
N ALA A 17 -15.93 19.75 0.66
CA ALA A 17 -16.40 18.63 -0.12
C ALA A 17 -15.19 17.71 -0.35
N PHE A 18 -15.10 16.61 0.40
CA PHE A 18 -14.22 15.51 0.04
C PHE A 18 -14.74 14.97 -1.30
N ALA A 19 -13.89 14.99 -2.32
CA ALA A 19 -14.23 14.35 -3.58
C ALA A 19 -14.48 12.86 -3.27
N GLU A 20 -15.70 12.39 -3.53
CA GLU A 20 -16.00 10.95 -3.46
C GLU A 20 -15.11 10.27 -4.49
N LEU A 21 -14.37 9.24 -4.05
CA LEU A 21 -13.68 8.36 -4.99
C LEU A 21 -14.72 7.74 -5.94
N PRO A 22 -14.40 7.61 -7.23
CA PRO A 22 -15.29 6.92 -8.16
C PRO A 22 -15.59 5.52 -7.61
N LYS A 23 -16.86 5.12 -7.59
CA LYS A 23 -17.31 3.80 -7.10
C LYS A 23 -16.64 2.65 -7.87
N ASP A 24 -16.29 2.91 -9.14
CA ASP A 24 -15.48 2.04 -9.98
C ASP A 24 -14.34 2.86 -10.57
N VAL A 25 -13.13 2.62 -10.10
CA VAL A 25 -11.95 3.23 -10.73
C VAL A 25 -11.72 2.52 -12.07
N PRO A 26 -11.75 3.24 -13.21
CA PRO A 26 -11.54 2.63 -14.51
C PRO A 26 -10.21 1.88 -14.55
N GLY A 27 -10.23 0.62 -15.00
CA GLY A 27 -9.03 -0.20 -15.12
C GLY A 27 -8.74 -1.11 -13.93
N ALA A 28 -9.60 -1.16 -12.91
CA ALA A 28 -9.45 -2.13 -11.82
C ALA A 28 -9.50 -3.59 -12.35
N ILE A 29 -8.51 -4.39 -11.95
CA ILE A 29 -8.32 -5.76 -12.42
C ILE A 29 -8.67 -6.71 -11.29
N PRO A 30 -9.64 -7.63 -11.47
CA PRO A 30 -9.91 -8.67 -10.49
C PRO A 30 -8.66 -9.54 -10.25
N LEU A 31 -8.31 -9.78 -8.99
CA LEU A 31 -7.19 -10.69 -8.66
C LEU A 31 -7.51 -12.14 -9.05
N TRP A 32 -8.77 -12.50 -8.98
CA TRP A 32 -9.26 -13.86 -9.17
C TRP A 32 -10.30 -13.88 -10.30
N ALA A 33 -9.92 -14.37 -11.45
CA ALA A 33 -10.79 -14.38 -12.64
C ALA A 33 -12.11 -15.16 -12.46
N LYS A 34 -12.13 -16.14 -11.52
CA LYS A 34 -13.31 -16.97 -11.21
C LYS A 34 -13.95 -16.64 -9.87
N GLY A 35 -13.62 -15.49 -9.28
CA GLY A 35 -13.98 -15.09 -7.91
C GLY A 35 -12.95 -15.52 -6.87
N ALA A 36 -12.84 -14.75 -5.79
CA ALA A 36 -11.86 -15.00 -4.74
C ALA A 36 -12.25 -16.22 -3.90
N PRO A 37 -11.34 -17.18 -3.69
CA PRO A 37 -11.61 -18.36 -2.88
C PRO A 37 -12.10 -17.97 -1.48
N GLY A 38 -13.21 -18.58 -1.02
CA GLY A 38 -13.88 -18.25 0.25
C GLY A 38 -14.80 -17.04 0.20
N SER A 39 -15.03 -16.43 -0.98
CA SER A 39 -15.98 -15.33 -1.17
C SER A 39 -17.23 -15.71 -1.96
N GLU A 40 -17.41 -16.97 -2.32
CA GLU A 40 -18.42 -17.45 -3.28
C GLU A 40 -19.84 -17.04 -2.88
N GLY A 41 -20.16 -17.09 -1.58
CA GLY A 41 -21.46 -16.73 -1.04
C GLY A 41 -21.73 -15.22 -1.02
N ARG A 42 -20.67 -14.40 -1.10
CA ARG A 42 -20.71 -12.94 -0.94
C ARG A 42 -20.29 -12.17 -2.18
N ALA A 43 -19.88 -12.83 -3.25
CA ALA A 43 -19.32 -12.21 -4.45
C ALA A 43 -20.26 -11.20 -5.15
N LYS A 44 -21.57 -11.26 -4.88
CA LYS A 44 -22.59 -10.34 -5.42
C LYS A 44 -22.91 -9.16 -4.50
N GLU A 45 -22.38 -9.15 -3.28
CA GLU A 45 -22.57 -8.04 -2.37
C GLU A 45 -21.77 -6.83 -2.86
N ALA A 46 -22.42 -5.66 -2.84
CA ALA A 46 -21.75 -4.43 -3.30
C ALA A 46 -20.76 -3.92 -2.28
N GLU A 47 -19.63 -3.41 -2.75
CA GLU A 47 -18.69 -2.63 -1.94
C GLU A 47 -19.38 -1.41 -1.35
N GLN A 48 -18.95 -0.98 -0.18
CA GLN A 48 -19.48 0.18 0.53
C GLN A 48 -18.42 1.28 0.58
N PHE A 49 -18.78 2.47 0.14
CA PHE A 49 -17.90 3.63 0.14
C PHE A 49 -18.40 4.69 1.13
N VAL A 50 -17.50 5.18 1.97
CA VAL A 50 -17.73 6.32 2.88
C VAL A 50 -16.56 7.28 2.71
N GLY A 51 -16.77 8.36 1.97
CA GLY A 51 -15.70 9.23 1.49
C GLY A 51 -14.72 8.42 0.63
N ASP A 52 -13.43 8.48 0.97
CA ASP A 52 -12.36 7.74 0.30
C ASP A 52 -12.07 6.36 0.91
N ASN A 53 -12.94 5.88 1.80
CA ASN A 53 -12.81 4.55 2.40
C ASN A 53 -13.72 3.55 1.71
N CYS A 54 -13.21 2.32 1.53
CA CYS A 54 -13.95 1.20 0.98
C CYS A 54 -14.09 0.07 2.00
N GLY A 55 -15.27 -0.49 2.12
CA GLY A 55 -15.60 -1.67 2.92
C GLY A 55 -16.36 -2.70 2.08
N ASN A 56 -16.73 -3.82 2.71
CA ASN A 56 -17.47 -4.93 2.11
C ASN A 56 -16.79 -5.47 0.84
N VAL A 57 -15.47 -5.69 0.93
CA VAL A 57 -14.65 -6.17 -0.20
C VAL A 57 -14.71 -7.69 -0.27
N HIS A 58 -15.39 -8.21 -1.31
CA HIS A 58 -15.51 -9.65 -1.58
C HIS A 58 -14.86 -10.06 -2.90
N ASN A 59 -14.67 -9.09 -3.79
CA ASN A 59 -13.97 -9.25 -5.07
C ASN A 59 -12.72 -8.38 -5.05
N PRO A 60 -11.59 -8.87 -4.48
CA PRO A 60 -10.38 -8.10 -4.39
C PRO A 60 -9.85 -7.73 -5.78
N THR A 61 -9.35 -6.50 -5.92
CA THR A 61 -8.90 -5.94 -7.19
C THR A 61 -7.57 -5.22 -7.06
N LEU A 62 -6.89 -5.08 -8.18
CA LEU A 62 -5.69 -4.29 -8.34
C LEU A 62 -5.95 -3.16 -9.33
N THR A 63 -5.75 -1.91 -8.91
CA THR A 63 -5.92 -0.73 -9.77
C THR A 63 -4.57 -0.25 -10.26
N PRO A 64 -4.27 -0.33 -11.57
CA PRO A 64 -2.99 0.08 -12.13
C PRO A 64 -2.89 1.60 -12.30
N PHE A 65 -1.75 2.16 -11.96
CA PHE A 65 -1.28 3.51 -12.23
C PHE A 65 0.08 3.39 -12.93
N VAL A 66 0.06 3.28 -14.24
CA VAL A 66 1.25 2.98 -15.05
C VAL A 66 1.74 4.26 -15.71
N PRO A 67 3.04 4.58 -15.64
CA PRO A 67 3.60 5.72 -16.36
C PRO A 67 3.62 5.45 -17.86
N GLU A 68 3.67 6.52 -18.65
CA GLU A 68 3.96 6.40 -20.08
C GLU A 68 5.31 5.72 -20.29
N ARG A 69 5.43 4.96 -21.37
CA ARG A 69 6.58 4.10 -21.64
C ARG A 69 7.92 4.83 -21.58
N GLU A 70 7.98 6.03 -22.15
CA GLU A 70 9.18 6.88 -22.19
C GLU A 70 9.65 7.37 -20.82
N ASN A 71 8.76 7.37 -19.83
CA ASN A 71 9.05 7.79 -18.47
C ASN A 71 9.24 6.62 -17.50
N ALA A 72 9.00 5.38 -17.95
CA ALA A 72 8.98 4.21 -17.09
C ALA A 72 10.40 3.79 -16.64
N THR A 73 10.61 3.69 -15.32
CA THR A 73 11.85 3.19 -14.71
C THR A 73 11.96 1.66 -14.75
N GLY A 74 10.86 0.98 -15.05
CA GLY A 74 10.71 -0.47 -14.93
C GLY A 74 10.45 -0.97 -13.51
N ALA A 75 10.49 -0.10 -12.51
CA ALA A 75 10.12 -0.44 -11.13
C ALA A 75 8.60 -0.42 -10.94
N ALA A 76 8.11 -1.27 -10.03
CA ALA A 76 6.71 -1.34 -9.66
C ALA A 76 6.54 -1.45 -8.15
N VAL A 77 5.43 -0.90 -7.63
CA VAL A 77 5.06 -1.01 -6.23
C VAL A 77 3.58 -1.35 -6.07
N ILE A 78 3.28 -2.40 -5.30
CA ILE A 78 1.92 -2.71 -4.87
C ILE A 78 1.66 -1.95 -3.58
N ILE A 79 0.58 -1.16 -3.54
CA ILE A 79 0.23 -0.33 -2.39
C ILE A 79 -0.94 -0.96 -1.67
N CYS A 80 -0.72 -1.36 -0.42
CA CYS A 80 -1.69 -1.92 0.50
C CYS A 80 -2.21 -0.81 1.44
N PRO A 81 -3.43 -0.31 1.27
CA PRO A 81 -4.00 0.71 2.14
C PRO A 81 -4.18 0.22 3.57
N GLY A 82 -4.14 1.15 4.53
CA GLY A 82 -4.54 0.88 5.90
C GLY A 82 -6.05 0.92 6.12
N GLY A 83 -6.46 0.97 7.37
CA GLY A 83 -7.87 0.98 7.79
C GLY A 83 -8.21 -0.10 8.82
N GLY A 84 -7.20 -0.64 9.52
CA GLY A 84 -7.36 -1.58 10.64
C GLY A 84 -7.92 -2.94 10.26
N HIS A 85 -7.80 -3.36 8.99
CA HIS A 85 -8.45 -4.54 8.41
C HIS A 85 -9.99 -4.51 8.48
N SER A 86 -10.60 -3.37 8.81
CA SER A 86 -12.06 -3.18 8.85
C SER A 86 -12.60 -2.32 7.72
N LYS A 87 -11.72 -1.61 7.03
CA LYS A 87 -11.95 -0.81 5.83
C LYS A 87 -10.64 -0.61 5.09
N LEU A 88 -10.68 -0.04 3.89
CA LEU A 88 -9.51 0.41 3.13
C LEU A 88 -9.54 1.93 2.99
N CYS A 89 -8.48 2.62 3.43
CA CYS A 89 -8.29 4.06 3.25
C CYS A 89 -7.72 4.34 1.85
N LEU A 90 -8.51 4.13 0.78
CA LEU A 90 -8.05 4.10 -0.61
C LEU A 90 -7.48 5.46 -1.09
N GLY A 91 -7.97 6.59 -0.57
CA GLY A 91 -7.53 7.90 -1.03
C GLY A 91 -6.07 8.16 -0.68
N HIS A 92 -5.83 8.56 0.56
CA HIS A 92 -4.51 9.03 1.02
C HIS A 92 -3.50 7.92 1.39
N GLU A 93 -3.95 6.68 1.48
CA GLU A 93 -3.10 5.50 1.72
C GLU A 93 -3.13 4.52 0.54
N GLY A 94 -3.55 4.99 -0.63
CA GLY A 94 -3.66 4.20 -1.85
C GLY A 94 -3.43 5.03 -3.09
N TYR A 95 -4.51 5.52 -3.68
CA TYR A 95 -4.52 6.08 -5.03
C TYR A 95 -3.74 7.39 -5.17
N ALA A 96 -3.80 8.29 -4.18
CA ALA A 96 -3.02 9.53 -4.22
C ALA A 96 -1.50 9.26 -4.30
N LEU A 97 -1.01 8.27 -3.53
CA LEU A 97 0.38 7.85 -3.62
C LEU A 97 0.67 7.12 -4.93
N ALA A 98 -0.27 6.33 -5.43
CA ALA A 98 -0.10 5.64 -6.71
C ALA A 98 0.04 6.61 -7.88
N GLU A 99 -0.76 7.67 -7.92
CA GLU A 99 -0.61 8.77 -8.89
C GLU A 99 0.74 9.46 -8.76
N TRP A 100 1.16 9.75 -7.53
CA TRP A 100 2.46 10.37 -7.25
C TRP A 100 3.64 9.51 -7.74
N CYS A 101 3.58 8.18 -7.57
CA CYS A 101 4.56 7.22 -8.08
C CYS A 101 4.58 7.20 -9.61
N ARG A 102 3.41 7.08 -10.25
CA ARG A 102 3.25 7.09 -11.71
C ARG A 102 3.91 8.32 -12.33
N ASP A 103 3.66 9.50 -11.75
CA ASP A 103 4.20 10.78 -12.25
C ASP A 103 5.73 10.87 -12.14
N ARG A 104 6.37 9.88 -11.45
CA ARG A 104 7.83 9.72 -11.29
C ARG A 104 8.38 8.47 -11.98
N GLY A 105 7.62 7.90 -12.88
CA GLY A 105 8.06 6.75 -13.69
C GLY A 105 8.01 5.41 -12.94
N ILE A 106 7.43 5.35 -11.75
CA ILE A 106 7.25 4.12 -10.97
C ILE A 106 5.83 3.63 -11.18
N ALA A 107 5.66 2.45 -11.76
CA ALA A 107 4.33 1.85 -11.85
C ALA A 107 3.81 1.53 -10.44
N ALA A 108 2.58 1.90 -10.16
CA ALA A 108 1.97 1.67 -8.86
C ALA A 108 0.61 0.98 -9.00
N PHE A 109 0.30 0.11 -8.07
CA PHE A 109 -0.89 -0.73 -8.11
C PHE A 109 -1.61 -0.67 -6.78
N GLY A 110 -2.76 0.02 -6.74
CA GLY A 110 -3.59 0.11 -5.54
C GLY A 110 -4.33 -1.20 -5.30
N LEU A 111 -4.09 -1.84 -4.17
CA LEU A 111 -4.70 -3.12 -3.80
C LEU A 111 -5.95 -2.92 -2.96
N LYS A 112 -7.10 -3.42 -3.42
CA LYS A 112 -8.26 -3.70 -2.58
C LYS A 112 -8.19 -5.16 -2.15
N TYR A 113 -7.98 -5.40 -0.86
CA TYR A 113 -7.91 -6.75 -0.28
C TYR A 113 -9.08 -7.01 0.66
N ARG A 114 -9.40 -8.27 0.94
CA ARG A 114 -10.50 -8.67 1.83
C ARG A 114 -10.24 -8.30 3.29
N LEU A 115 -11.29 -7.87 3.98
CA LEU A 115 -11.23 -7.24 5.29
C LEU A 115 -11.54 -8.23 6.41
N ALA A 116 -10.54 -8.62 7.18
CA ALA A 116 -10.66 -9.64 8.23
C ALA A 116 -11.35 -9.16 9.53
N ARG A 117 -11.36 -7.84 9.77
CA ARG A 117 -11.91 -7.24 11.02
C ARG A 117 -13.13 -6.36 10.75
N GLU A 118 -13.69 -6.40 9.57
CA GLU A 118 -14.95 -5.75 9.27
C GLU A 118 -16.10 -6.45 10.02
N LYS A 119 -17.09 -5.70 10.47
CA LYS A 119 -18.23 -6.28 11.21
C LYS A 119 -18.95 -7.32 10.34
N GLY A 120 -19.07 -8.54 10.84
CA GLY A 120 -19.68 -9.65 10.12
C GLY A 120 -18.78 -10.33 9.09
N SER A 121 -17.49 -9.95 9.03
CA SER A 121 -16.55 -10.66 8.17
C SER A 121 -16.31 -12.09 8.64
N THR A 122 -16.15 -13.00 7.69
CA THR A 122 -15.70 -14.38 7.90
C THR A 122 -14.26 -14.56 7.41
N TYR A 123 -13.64 -13.51 6.91
CA TYR A 123 -12.26 -13.54 6.41
C TYR A 123 -11.24 -13.48 7.55
N THR A 124 -10.05 -14.03 7.29
CA THR A 124 -8.86 -13.94 8.15
C THR A 124 -7.77 -13.14 7.44
N ILE A 125 -6.80 -12.64 8.19
CA ILE A 125 -5.63 -11.99 7.61
C ILE A 125 -4.80 -13.04 6.87
N GLU A 126 -4.57 -14.17 7.50
CA GLU A 126 -3.66 -15.24 7.07
C GLU A 126 -4.11 -15.92 5.77
N ASP A 127 -5.39 -16.29 5.69
CA ASP A 127 -5.91 -17.09 4.57
C ASP A 127 -6.45 -16.22 3.43
N HIS A 128 -6.95 -15.02 3.73
CA HIS A 128 -7.67 -14.21 2.74
C HIS A 128 -6.89 -12.95 2.34
N ALA A 129 -6.61 -12.03 3.28
CA ALA A 129 -5.90 -10.80 2.94
C ALA A 129 -4.47 -11.06 2.44
N MET A 130 -3.77 -12.04 3.04
CA MET A 130 -2.46 -12.47 2.59
C MET A 130 -2.49 -13.23 1.25
N ALA A 131 -3.53 -14.01 0.98
CA ALA A 131 -3.72 -14.64 -0.33
C ALA A 131 -3.91 -13.58 -1.43
N ASP A 132 -4.72 -12.55 -1.17
CA ASP A 132 -4.93 -11.42 -2.08
C ASP A 132 -3.62 -10.66 -2.31
N THR A 133 -2.83 -10.45 -1.26
CA THR A 133 -1.54 -9.76 -1.34
C THR A 133 -0.51 -10.55 -2.16
N ARG A 134 -0.39 -11.86 -1.94
CA ARG A 134 0.48 -12.73 -2.75
C ARG A 134 0.04 -12.75 -4.21
N ARG A 135 -1.28 -12.89 -4.43
CA ARG A 135 -1.85 -12.90 -5.77
C ARG A 135 -1.59 -11.60 -6.52
N ALA A 136 -1.62 -10.45 -5.84
CA ALA A 136 -1.31 -9.16 -6.43
C ALA A 136 0.15 -9.09 -6.92
N LEU A 137 1.13 -9.55 -6.12
CA LEU A 137 2.54 -9.63 -6.53
C LEU A 137 2.73 -10.54 -7.75
N GLN A 138 2.10 -11.71 -7.74
CA GLN A 138 2.15 -12.65 -8.86
C GLN A 138 1.49 -12.08 -10.12
N LEU A 139 0.33 -11.43 -10.00
CA LEU A 139 -0.38 -10.81 -11.11
C LEU A 139 0.46 -9.72 -11.78
N VAL A 140 1.09 -8.84 -11.00
CA VAL A 140 1.96 -7.78 -11.54
C VAL A 140 3.12 -8.39 -12.30
N ARG A 141 3.78 -9.42 -11.77
CA ARG A 141 4.88 -10.11 -12.47
C ARG A 141 4.42 -10.83 -13.74
N SER A 142 3.26 -11.48 -13.72
CA SER A 142 2.72 -12.20 -14.89
C SER A 142 2.40 -11.26 -16.06
N ARG A 143 2.14 -9.98 -15.77
CA ARG A 143 1.81 -8.95 -16.77
C ARG A 143 2.92 -7.89 -16.93
N ALA A 144 4.12 -8.15 -16.42
CA ALA A 144 5.22 -7.20 -16.42
C ALA A 144 5.54 -6.63 -17.81
N ALA A 145 5.49 -7.45 -18.85
CA ALA A 145 5.75 -7.03 -20.24
C ALA A 145 4.71 -5.99 -20.73
N GLU A 146 3.43 -6.14 -20.34
CA GLU A 146 2.36 -5.20 -20.72
C GLU A 146 2.59 -3.80 -20.13
N TRP A 147 3.19 -3.74 -18.96
CA TRP A 147 3.42 -2.49 -18.21
C TRP A 147 4.88 -2.02 -18.25
N HIS A 148 5.70 -2.62 -19.10
CA HIS A 148 7.13 -2.30 -19.27
C HIS A 148 7.94 -2.43 -17.96
N LEU A 149 7.58 -3.41 -17.12
CA LEU A 149 8.21 -3.64 -15.82
C LEU A 149 9.39 -4.61 -15.95
N LYS A 150 10.33 -4.48 -15.03
CA LYS A 150 11.35 -5.47 -14.73
C LYS A 150 10.88 -6.37 -13.60
N THR A 151 10.87 -7.67 -13.81
CA THR A 151 10.33 -8.66 -12.85
C THR A 151 11.12 -8.77 -11.56
N ASP A 152 12.33 -8.23 -11.52
CA ASP A 152 13.25 -8.14 -10.38
C ASP A 152 13.20 -6.79 -9.66
N ARG A 153 12.17 -5.95 -9.95
CA ARG A 153 11.95 -4.63 -9.33
C ARG A 153 10.49 -4.42 -8.95
N VAL A 154 9.83 -5.45 -8.45
CA VAL A 154 8.44 -5.41 -7.99
C VAL A 154 8.41 -5.44 -6.47
N GLY A 155 8.13 -4.30 -5.85
CA GLY A 155 8.05 -4.17 -4.41
C GLY A 155 6.63 -4.10 -3.87
N ILE A 156 6.56 -4.04 -2.53
CA ILE A 156 5.33 -3.86 -1.79
C ILE A 156 5.45 -2.70 -0.80
N LEU A 157 4.43 -1.88 -0.73
CA LEU A 157 4.31 -0.79 0.22
C LEU A 157 2.98 -0.91 0.96
N GLY A 158 2.99 -0.73 2.26
CA GLY A 158 1.76 -0.77 3.02
C GLY A 158 1.69 0.25 4.14
N PHE A 159 0.47 0.75 4.38
CA PHE A 159 0.15 1.69 5.43
C PHE A 159 -0.60 1.00 6.58
N SER A 160 -0.22 1.25 7.83
CA SER A 160 -0.97 0.74 9.00
C SER A 160 -1.26 -0.76 8.86
N ALA A 161 -2.51 -1.19 8.84
CA ALA A 161 -2.91 -2.59 8.58
C ALA A 161 -2.39 -3.14 7.24
N GLY A 162 -2.32 -2.32 6.19
CA GLY A 162 -1.68 -2.70 4.92
C GLY A 162 -0.16 -2.88 5.07
N GLY A 163 0.47 -2.14 5.99
CA GLY A 163 1.87 -2.31 6.35
C GLY A 163 2.15 -3.64 7.07
N GLU A 164 1.20 -4.12 7.86
CA GLU A 164 1.24 -5.48 8.43
C GLU A 164 1.26 -6.53 7.29
N LEU A 165 0.39 -6.37 6.26
CA LEU A 165 0.37 -7.26 5.10
C LEU A 165 1.68 -7.22 4.31
N ALA A 166 2.25 -6.03 4.12
CA ALA A 166 3.52 -5.88 3.41
C ALA A 166 4.67 -6.59 4.14
N ALA A 167 4.77 -6.43 5.48
CA ALA A 167 5.76 -7.10 6.29
C ALA A 167 5.57 -8.63 6.29
N TYR A 168 4.33 -9.11 6.44
CA TYR A 168 4.03 -10.53 6.41
C TYR A 168 4.28 -11.16 5.04
N ALA A 169 3.97 -10.46 3.93
CA ALA A 169 4.25 -10.95 2.58
C ALA A 169 5.76 -11.12 2.36
N ALA A 170 6.55 -10.13 2.77
CA ALA A 170 8.00 -10.20 2.66
C ALA A 170 8.62 -11.35 3.50
N TYR A 171 8.09 -11.60 4.70
CA TYR A 171 8.54 -12.70 5.55
C TYR A 171 8.08 -14.07 5.05
N ALA A 172 6.80 -14.21 4.69
CA ALA A 172 6.23 -15.47 4.24
C ALA A 172 6.87 -15.96 2.93
N ALA A 173 7.22 -15.05 2.05
CA ALA A 173 7.89 -15.36 0.79
C ALA A 173 9.28 -15.97 0.99
N MET A 174 9.95 -15.72 2.11
CA MET A 174 11.22 -16.40 2.46
C MET A 174 11.08 -17.92 2.61
N LYS A 175 9.86 -18.41 2.83
CA LYS A 175 9.58 -19.82 3.12
C LYS A 175 8.88 -20.56 1.98
N HIS A 176 8.23 -19.85 1.06
CA HIS A 176 7.29 -20.43 0.09
C HIS A 176 7.28 -19.71 -1.28
N ASP A 177 8.43 -19.23 -1.76
CA ASP A 177 8.41 -18.17 -2.75
C ASP A 177 8.49 -18.53 -4.23
N ASP A 178 8.94 -19.69 -4.61
CA ASP A 178 9.35 -19.92 -6.01
C ASP A 178 8.19 -20.02 -7.02
N GLY A 179 6.97 -19.64 -6.60
CA GLY A 179 5.76 -19.84 -7.40
C GLY A 179 5.45 -21.35 -7.55
N HIS A 180 4.23 -21.65 -7.87
CA HIS A 180 3.80 -23.02 -8.18
C HIS A 180 4.03 -23.29 -9.67
N LYS A 181 5.26 -23.67 -10.07
CA LYS A 181 5.65 -23.84 -11.48
C LYS A 181 4.74 -24.80 -12.27
N ASP A 182 4.16 -25.77 -11.57
CA ASP A 182 3.25 -26.77 -12.17
C ASP A 182 1.77 -26.36 -12.11
N SER A 183 1.43 -25.16 -11.59
CA SER A 183 0.06 -24.69 -11.57
C SER A 183 -0.47 -24.46 -12.98
N ALA A 184 -1.73 -24.84 -13.22
CA ALA A 184 -2.44 -24.50 -14.45
C ALA A 184 -2.74 -22.98 -14.56
N ASP A 185 -2.68 -22.25 -13.45
CA ASP A 185 -2.81 -20.80 -13.41
C ASP A 185 -1.43 -20.15 -13.57
N VAL A 186 -1.20 -19.55 -14.74
CA VAL A 186 0.06 -18.88 -15.08
C VAL A 186 0.46 -17.75 -14.12
N ILE A 187 -0.50 -17.18 -13.39
CA ILE A 187 -0.23 -16.17 -12.39
C ILE A 187 0.43 -16.82 -11.17
N GLU A 188 -0.04 -17.99 -10.73
CA GLU A 188 0.56 -18.73 -9.60
C GLU A 188 1.95 -19.26 -9.90
N GLN A 189 2.33 -19.36 -11.17
CA GLN A 189 3.69 -19.74 -11.56
C GLN A 189 4.73 -18.63 -11.27
N GLN A 190 4.29 -17.40 -11.00
CA GLN A 190 5.16 -16.28 -10.68
C GLN A 190 5.54 -16.26 -9.20
N SER A 191 6.74 -15.72 -8.90
CA SER A 191 7.15 -15.46 -7.52
C SER A 191 6.22 -14.45 -6.84
N CYS A 192 5.86 -14.71 -5.59
CA CYS A 192 5.16 -13.76 -4.72
C CYS A 192 6.11 -12.98 -3.81
N ARG A 193 7.44 -13.14 -3.95
CA ARG A 193 8.42 -12.43 -3.15
C ARG A 193 8.59 -11.00 -3.65
N PRO A 194 8.40 -9.98 -2.80
CA PRO A 194 8.73 -8.61 -3.18
C PRO A 194 10.25 -8.42 -3.26
N ASP A 195 10.71 -7.59 -4.19
CA ASP A 195 12.13 -7.25 -4.36
C ASP A 195 12.57 -6.15 -3.38
N PHE A 196 11.61 -5.38 -2.87
CA PHE A 196 11.77 -4.42 -1.78
C PHE A 196 10.47 -4.25 -1.01
N GLN A 197 10.54 -3.70 0.20
CA GLN A 197 9.36 -3.43 1.02
C GLN A 197 9.41 -2.01 1.60
N ALA A 198 8.26 -1.36 1.72
CA ALA A 198 8.10 -0.09 2.41
C ALA A 198 7.00 -0.19 3.46
N LEU A 199 7.33 0.06 4.70
CA LEU A 199 6.46 -0.12 5.87
C LEU A 199 6.14 1.24 6.47
N ILE A 200 4.90 1.70 6.28
CA ILE A 200 4.47 3.01 6.71
C ILE A 200 3.55 2.84 7.92
N TYR A 201 4.09 3.12 9.10
CA TYR A 201 3.45 3.01 10.42
C TYR A 201 2.58 1.74 10.64
N PRO A 202 3.05 0.53 10.33
CA PRO A 202 2.29 -0.69 10.60
C PRO A 202 2.06 -0.90 12.10
N GLY A 203 0.87 -1.41 12.44
CA GLY A 203 0.58 -1.81 13.83
C GLY A 203 1.47 -2.96 14.30
N SER A 204 1.68 -3.05 15.59
CA SER A 204 2.44 -4.15 16.23
C SER A 204 3.83 -4.40 15.63
N SER A 205 4.45 -3.36 15.06
CA SER A 205 5.67 -3.47 14.25
C SER A 205 6.85 -4.08 15.01
N GLY A 206 6.93 -3.88 16.32
CA GLY A 206 7.95 -4.51 17.18
C GLY A 206 7.86 -6.05 17.25
N THR A 207 6.74 -6.65 16.83
CA THR A 207 6.56 -8.10 16.84
C THR A 207 6.99 -8.78 15.54
N PHE A 208 7.23 -8.01 14.47
CA PHE A 208 7.61 -8.58 13.18
C PHE A 208 8.96 -9.27 13.26
N THR A 209 9.09 -10.31 12.47
CA THR A 209 10.32 -11.09 12.32
C THR A 209 11.20 -10.47 11.24
N ALA A 210 12.51 -10.46 11.48
CA ALA A 210 13.53 -10.10 10.49
C ALA A 210 14.51 -11.27 10.37
N GLU A 211 14.74 -11.73 9.14
CA GLU A 211 15.66 -12.83 8.81
C GLU A 211 16.62 -12.41 7.70
N ALA A 212 17.81 -12.98 7.69
CA ALA A 212 18.79 -12.74 6.63
C ALA A 212 18.22 -13.15 5.26
N GLY A 213 18.47 -12.33 4.26
CA GLY A 213 17.95 -12.56 2.90
C GLY A 213 16.56 -11.96 2.65
N MET A 214 15.89 -11.37 3.65
CA MET A 214 14.69 -10.59 3.38
C MET A 214 15.00 -9.40 2.46
N PRO A 215 14.01 -8.92 1.69
CA PRO A 215 14.20 -7.78 0.80
C PRO A 215 14.54 -6.50 1.58
N PRO A 216 15.32 -5.56 0.98
CA PRO A 216 15.60 -4.27 1.58
C PRO A 216 14.32 -3.55 1.98
N VAL A 217 14.39 -2.76 3.06
CA VAL A 217 13.20 -2.15 3.67
C VAL A 217 13.37 -0.67 3.95
N PHE A 218 12.33 0.09 3.57
CA PHE A 218 12.14 1.50 3.91
C PHE A 218 11.06 1.62 5.00
N ILE A 219 11.36 2.25 6.12
CA ILE A 219 10.51 2.30 7.30
C ILE A 219 10.17 3.74 7.67
N VAL A 220 8.89 4.05 7.86
CA VAL A 220 8.42 5.39 8.22
C VAL A 220 7.39 5.35 9.34
N ALA A 221 7.54 6.20 10.36
CA ALA A 221 6.53 6.42 11.39
C ALA A 221 6.56 7.85 11.95
N GLY A 222 5.52 8.21 12.70
CA GLY A 222 5.45 9.45 13.46
C GLY A 222 5.91 9.23 14.91
N TYR A 223 6.60 10.20 15.50
CA TYR A 223 7.01 10.17 16.90
C TYR A 223 5.82 10.11 17.87
N SER A 224 4.73 10.81 17.53
CA SER A 224 3.51 10.85 18.34
C SER A 224 2.52 9.74 18.01
N ASP A 225 2.94 8.69 17.31
CA ASP A 225 2.14 7.49 17.10
C ASP A 225 2.10 6.62 18.35
N ARG A 226 1.25 5.59 18.36
CA ARG A 226 1.17 4.62 19.45
C ARG A 226 2.53 3.94 19.68
N PRO A 227 2.85 3.55 20.92
CA PRO A 227 4.14 2.89 21.25
C PRO A 227 4.41 1.63 20.44
N ASP A 228 3.38 0.82 20.16
CA ASP A 228 3.50 -0.38 19.33
C ASP A 228 3.93 -0.07 17.87
N ILE A 229 3.82 1.18 17.46
CA ILE A 229 4.24 1.70 16.15
C ILE A 229 5.54 2.50 16.29
N ALA A 230 5.55 3.61 17.03
CA ALA A 230 6.70 4.51 17.08
C ALA A 230 7.96 3.80 17.60
N GLU A 231 7.91 3.23 18.80
CA GLU A 231 9.00 2.44 19.38
C GLU A 231 9.14 1.09 18.68
N GLY A 232 8.00 0.51 18.24
CA GLY A 232 7.97 -0.73 17.47
C GLY A 232 8.79 -0.66 16.19
N MET A 233 8.70 0.43 15.42
CA MET A 233 9.47 0.65 14.19
C MET A 233 10.97 0.83 14.46
N ALA A 234 11.33 1.51 15.55
CA ALA A 234 12.72 1.62 15.97
C ALA A 234 13.30 0.24 16.37
N SER A 235 12.52 -0.57 17.09
CA SER A 235 12.86 -1.94 17.42
C SER A 235 12.99 -2.82 16.17
N LEU A 236 12.09 -2.69 15.23
CA LEU A 236 12.10 -3.41 13.97
C LEU A 236 13.34 -3.09 13.13
N TYR A 237 13.73 -1.79 13.07
CA TYR A 237 14.98 -1.38 12.44
C TYR A 237 16.19 -2.15 13.02
N LEU A 238 16.27 -2.25 14.34
CA LEU A 238 17.37 -2.99 14.99
C LEU A 238 17.36 -4.47 14.64
N LYS A 239 16.20 -5.09 14.52
CA LYS A 239 16.05 -6.49 14.07
C LYS A 239 16.55 -6.69 12.64
N TYR A 240 16.11 -5.83 11.69
CA TYR A 240 16.58 -5.87 10.30
C TYR A 240 18.08 -5.65 10.20
N LYS A 241 18.62 -4.69 10.96
CA LYS A 241 20.07 -4.42 11.00
C LYS A 241 20.84 -5.63 11.53
N ALA A 242 20.35 -6.30 12.59
CA ALA A 242 20.96 -7.53 13.12
C ALA A 242 20.90 -8.67 12.09
N ALA A 243 19.83 -8.78 11.32
CA ALA A 243 19.67 -9.74 10.23
C ALA A 243 20.45 -9.36 8.95
N LYS A 244 21.19 -8.24 8.94
CA LYS A 244 21.94 -7.70 7.79
C LYS A 244 21.04 -7.39 6.57
N VAL A 245 19.78 -7.03 6.80
CA VAL A 245 18.86 -6.56 5.77
C VAL A 245 19.09 -5.03 5.62
N PRO A 246 19.36 -4.54 4.40
CA PRO A 246 19.48 -3.10 4.15
C PRO A 246 18.20 -2.38 4.58
N THR A 247 18.34 -1.39 5.47
CA THR A 247 17.18 -0.76 6.12
C THR A 247 17.39 0.75 6.28
N GLU A 248 16.41 1.53 5.84
CA GLU A 248 16.34 2.96 6.10
C GLU A 248 15.12 3.27 6.98
N LEU A 249 15.30 4.13 8.02
CA LEU A 249 14.27 4.49 8.99
C LEU A 249 14.11 6.00 9.10
N HIS A 250 12.85 6.47 8.98
CA HIS A 250 12.45 7.86 9.24
C HIS A 250 11.41 7.92 10.36
N LEU A 251 11.72 8.63 11.44
CA LEU A 251 10.80 8.96 12.53
C LEU A 251 10.58 10.47 12.56
N PHE A 252 9.37 10.91 12.20
CA PHE A 252 9.05 12.33 12.10
C PHE A 252 8.52 12.88 13.43
N ALA A 253 9.26 13.81 14.05
CA ALA A 253 8.96 14.37 15.37
C ALA A 253 7.54 14.98 15.47
N ASN A 254 7.04 15.58 14.39
CA ASN A 254 5.75 16.28 14.36
C ASN A 254 4.67 15.50 13.57
N ALA A 255 4.68 14.19 13.66
CA ALA A 255 3.66 13.33 13.06
C ALA A 255 3.13 12.30 14.05
N GLY A 256 1.85 11.96 13.92
CA GLY A 256 1.19 10.85 14.59
C GLY A 256 0.82 9.76 13.60
N HIS A 257 -0.28 9.03 13.86
CA HIS A 257 -0.77 7.96 12.98
C HIS A 257 -1.53 8.50 11.76
N GLY A 258 -1.47 7.76 10.64
CA GLY A 258 -2.38 7.97 9.50
C GLY A 258 -2.12 9.24 8.69
N PHE A 259 -0.87 9.75 8.66
CA PHE A 259 -0.56 10.93 7.84
C PHE A 259 -0.64 10.62 6.33
N GLY A 260 -0.41 9.38 5.89
CA GLY A 260 -0.55 8.96 4.51
C GLY A 260 0.21 9.83 3.51
N TYR A 261 -0.35 9.96 2.31
CA TYR A 261 0.06 10.95 1.33
C TYR A 261 -1.16 11.73 0.82
N ARG A 262 -1.05 13.07 0.76
CA ARG A 262 -2.09 13.96 0.25
C ARG A 262 -1.47 15.04 -0.62
N HIS A 263 -1.98 15.18 -1.84
CA HIS A 263 -1.49 16.19 -2.80
C HIS A 263 -1.45 17.63 -2.23
N ASN A 264 -2.43 17.97 -1.39
CA ASN A 264 -2.60 19.31 -0.83
C ASN A 264 -2.21 19.39 0.66
N ALA A 265 -1.36 18.47 1.16
CA ALA A 265 -0.88 18.54 2.52
C ALA A 265 -0.04 19.81 2.74
N LYS A 266 -0.18 20.41 3.93
CA LYS A 266 0.73 21.50 4.31
C LYS A 266 2.16 20.98 4.30
N PRO A 267 3.12 21.75 3.74
CA PRO A 267 4.51 21.33 3.69
C PRO A 267 5.04 20.99 5.08
N SER A 268 5.55 19.78 5.23
CA SER A 268 6.21 19.28 6.46
C SER A 268 7.18 18.17 6.09
N ALA A 269 8.07 17.81 7.01
CA ALA A 269 8.96 16.66 6.79
C ALA A 269 8.16 15.38 6.54
N ALA A 270 7.10 15.14 7.34
CA ALA A 270 6.24 13.98 7.18
C ALA A 270 5.45 13.99 5.87
N ALA A 271 5.00 15.15 5.38
CA ALA A 271 4.29 15.24 4.10
C ALA A 271 5.19 14.89 2.90
N ARG A 272 6.50 15.04 3.06
CA ARG A 272 7.53 14.78 2.03
C ARG A 272 8.24 13.43 2.21
N TRP A 273 7.65 12.50 2.92
CA TRP A 273 8.23 11.16 3.04
C TRP A 273 8.34 10.42 1.69
N PRO A 274 7.42 10.63 0.69
CA PRO A 274 7.56 9.92 -0.57
C PRO A 274 8.82 10.31 -1.36
N GLU A 275 9.32 11.55 -1.20
CA GLU A 275 10.60 11.96 -1.78
C GLU A 275 11.75 11.15 -1.20
N ARG A 276 11.75 10.91 0.13
CA ARG A 276 12.76 10.03 0.77
C ARG A 276 12.67 8.60 0.26
N PHE A 277 11.45 8.11 0.01
CA PHE A 277 11.23 6.79 -0.55
C PHE A 277 11.82 6.65 -1.97
N THR A 278 11.62 7.64 -2.83
CA THR A 278 12.22 7.60 -4.18
C THR A 278 13.73 7.76 -4.18
N GLU A 279 14.28 8.59 -3.30
CA GLU A 279 15.74 8.70 -3.10
C GLU A 279 16.31 7.34 -2.66
N TRP A 280 15.69 6.70 -1.66
CA TRP A 280 16.08 5.37 -1.21
C TRP A 280 15.99 4.30 -2.33
N LEU A 281 14.94 4.32 -3.14
CA LEU A 281 14.82 3.41 -4.30
C LEU A 281 15.96 3.64 -5.30
N SER A 282 16.33 4.91 -5.54
CA SER A 282 17.44 5.27 -6.43
C SER A 282 18.78 4.78 -5.88
N ASP A 283 19.07 5.05 -4.60
CA ASP A 283 20.30 4.64 -3.93
C ASP A 283 20.43 3.12 -3.85
N SER A 284 19.28 2.42 -3.78
CA SER A 284 19.20 0.95 -3.81
C SER A 284 19.26 0.36 -5.23
N GLU A 285 19.52 1.16 -6.25
CA GLU A 285 19.61 0.77 -7.67
C GLU A 285 18.29 0.19 -8.25
N LEU A 286 17.17 0.42 -7.58
CA LEU A 286 15.84 -0.08 -8.00
C LEU A 286 15.19 0.79 -9.08
N LEU A 287 15.66 2.03 -9.29
CA LEU A 287 15.18 2.98 -10.31
C LEU A 287 16.15 3.17 -11.46
N LYS A 288 17.21 2.36 -11.60
CA LYS A 288 18.14 2.53 -12.71
C LYS A 288 17.41 2.43 -14.05
N GLU A 289 17.59 3.47 -14.87
CA GLU A 289 17.18 3.44 -16.28
C GLU A 289 17.76 2.20 -16.96
N SER A 290 16.98 1.60 -17.85
CA SER A 290 17.55 0.64 -18.77
C SER A 290 18.56 1.40 -19.64
N GLU A 291 19.86 1.06 -19.56
CA GLU A 291 20.78 1.46 -20.61
C GLU A 291 20.17 1.06 -21.95
N THR A 292 19.61 2.03 -22.65
CA THR A 292 19.24 1.89 -24.07
C THR A 292 20.54 1.69 -24.81
N LYS A 293 20.87 0.43 -25.12
CA LYS A 293 21.89 0.08 -26.10
C LYS A 293 21.36 0.32 -27.50
#